data_7a6e468e51f62e0099ddecb5856d3cdc
#
_entry.id   7a6e468e51f62e0099ddecb5856d3cdc
#
_cell.length_a   1.000
_cell.length_b   1.000
_cell.length_c   1.000
_cell.angle_alpha   90.00
_cell.angle_beta   90.00
_cell.angle_gamma   90.00
#
_symmetry.space_group_name_H-M   'P 1'
#
loop_
_entity.id
_entity.type
_entity.pdbx_description
1 polymer ?
#
loop_
_entity_poly.entity_id
_entity_poly.type
_entity_poly.pdbx_seq_one_letter_code
_entity_poly.pdbx_strand_id
1 'polypeptide(L)'
;YVLFPEQTEDAVLAAYENLVLERGCGRTAARLSCTEFDLEILLQSCGKTETLPDKLLDKLKARSAAMPRLYAHRESLLPVLCLQDEEPEVSGSGALYVRGGAVQRLTENETEAFLLLTGTPGKRTFWLQGKRVAIRRCTVSVALRKQTATLRLDCQTAYGTPQPDAAQCQQLEELCLGVVRSCGQQGTDLLHLQEH
;
A
#
# COMPACT_ATOMS: atom_id res chain seq x y z
N TYR A 1 2.23 -3.50 17.06
CA TYR A 1 1.46 -3.85 15.87
C TYR A 1 0.17 -4.52 16.27
N VAL A 2 -0.89 -4.24 15.52
CA VAL A 2 -2.16 -4.96 15.60
C VAL A 2 -2.34 -5.68 14.27
N LEU A 3 -2.53 -6.99 14.33
CA LEU A 3 -2.68 -7.85 13.17
C LEU A 3 -4.15 -8.22 12.99
N PHE A 4 -4.63 -8.08 11.77
CA PHE A 4 -5.97 -8.50 11.39
C PHE A 4 -5.88 -9.57 10.30
N PRO A 5 -6.70 -10.62 10.35
CA PRO A 5 -6.90 -11.49 9.19
C PRO A 5 -7.43 -10.69 8.00
N GLU A 6 -7.05 -11.07 6.78
CA GLU A 6 -7.50 -10.39 5.55
C GLU A 6 -9.03 -10.38 5.41
N GLN A 7 -9.69 -11.37 5.99
CA GLN A 7 -11.15 -11.50 5.99
C GLN A 7 -11.83 -10.82 7.18
N THR A 8 -11.11 -9.93 7.90
CA THR A 8 -11.69 -9.22 9.05
C THR A 8 -12.83 -8.32 8.58
N GLU A 9 -13.99 -8.48 9.21
CA GLU A 9 -15.16 -7.66 8.91
C GLU A 9 -14.87 -6.17 9.20
N ASP A 10 -15.42 -5.31 8.38
CA ASP A 10 -15.32 -3.85 8.48
C ASP A 10 -15.65 -3.31 9.86
N ALA A 11 -16.65 -3.92 10.52
CA ALA A 11 -17.07 -3.56 11.85
C ALA A 11 -15.91 -3.62 12.87
N VAL A 12 -14.98 -4.57 12.72
CA VAL A 12 -13.85 -4.74 13.64
C VAL A 12 -12.81 -3.65 13.42
N LEU A 13 -12.49 -3.33 12.14
CA LEU A 13 -11.58 -2.23 11.81
C LEU A 13 -12.18 -0.88 12.24
N ALA A 14 -13.46 -0.64 11.98
CA ALA A 14 -14.16 0.57 12.41
C ALA A 14 -14.22 0.68 13.94
N ALA A 15 -14.47 -0.42 14.65
CA ALA A 15 -14.47 -0.44 16.12
C ALA A 15 -13.07 -0.15 16.69
N TYR A 16 -12.02 -0.67 16.06
CA TYR A 16 -10.64 -0.37 16.44
C TYR A 16 -10.30 1.10 16.21
N GLU A 17 -10.66 1.65 15.05
CA GLU A 17 -10.44 3.06 14.73
C GLU A 17 -11.18 3.98 15.72
N ASN A 18 -12.44 3.69 16.03
CA ASN A 18 -13.22 4.42 17.03
C ASN A 18 -12.59 4.32 18.42
N LEU A 19 -12.13 3.15 18.82
CA LEU A 19 -11.46 2.97 20.10
C LEU A 19 -10.19 3.82 20.21
N VAL A 20 -9.42 3.90 19.15
CA VAL A 20 -8.18 4.69 19.10
C VAL A 20 -8.47 6.19 19.06
N LEU A 21 -9.50 6.62 18.31
CA LEU A 21 -9.86 8.02 18.14
C LEU A 21 -10.64 8.57 19.35
N GLU A 22 -11.64 7.82 19.85
CA GLU A 22 -12.56 8.32 20.88
C GLU A 22 -11.97 8.32 22.29
N ARG A 23 -11.08 7.38 22.61
CA ARG A 23 -10.51 7.27 23.96
C ARG A 23 -9.28 8.15 24.21
N GLY A 24 -8.96 9.05 23.31
CA GLY A 24 -7.80 9.91 23.49
C GLY A 24 -6.47 9.14 23.63
N CYS A 25 -6.49 7.83 23.35
CA CYS A 25 -5.30 6.99 23.24
C CYS A 25 -4.46 7.41 22.01
N GLY A 26 -4.56 8.66 21.59
CA GLY A 26 -3.96 9.27 20.41
C GLY A 26 -2.44 9.24 20.34
N ARG A 27 -1.81 8.43 21.17
CA ARG A 27 -0.40 8.07 21.09
C ARG A 27 -0.17 6.56 20.97
N THR A 28 -1.17 5.77 20.66
CA THR A 28 -0.88 4.40 20.31
C THR A 28 -0.07 4.41 19.02
N ALA A 29 1.22 4.25 19.18
CA ALA A 29 2.14 3.97 18.07
C ALA A 29 1.83 2.59 17.44
N ALA A 30 0.65 2.05 17.69
CA ALA A 30 0.16 0.82 17.13
C ALA A 30 0.03 0.99 15.62
N ARG A 31 0.74 0.15 14.88
CA ARG A 31 0.66 0.08 13.43
C ARG A 31 -0.19 -1.12 13.08
N LEU A 32 -1.07 -0.94 12.11
CA LEU A 32 -1.92 -2.01 11.61
C LEU A 32 -1.17 -2.82 10.56
N SER A 33 -1.43 -4.10 10.51
CA SER A 33 -0.97 -5.02 9.48
C SER A 33 -2.02 -6.11 9.27
N CYS A 34 -1.96 -6.77 8.15
CA CYS A 34 -2.89 -7.81 7.78
C CYS A 34 -2.19 -9.15 7.56
N THR A 35 -2.89 -10.27 7.78
CA THR A 35 -2.36 -11.61 7.49
C THR A 35 -3.23 -12.30 6.46
N GLU A 36 -2.62 -12.97 5.47
CA GLU A 36 -3.28 -13.84 4.49
C GLU A 36 -3.55 -15.25 5.03
N PHE A 37 -3.16 -15.51 6.27
CA PHE A 37 -3.25 -16.82 6.91
C PHE A 37 -3.76 -16.70 8.34
N ASP A 38 -4.18 -17.80 8.92
CA ASP A 38 -4.68 -17.84 10.28
C ASP A 38 -3.61 -17.41 11.28
N LEU A 39 -3.99 -16.56 12.24
CA LEU A 39 -3.12 -16.08 13.30
C LEU A 39 -2.55 -17.23 14.15
N GLU A 40 -3.23 -18.37 14.23
CA GLU A 40 -2.72 -19.56 14.91
C GLU A 40 -1.41 -20.06 14.29
N ILE A 41 -1.30 -20.03 12.96
CA ILE A 41 -0.06 -20.41 12.23
C ILE A 41 1.09 -19.48 12.65
N LEU A 42 0.82 -18.17 12.77
CA LEU A 42 1.80 -17.20 13.21
C LEU A 42 2.29 -17.51 14.64
N LEU A 43 1.35 -17.76 15.55
CA LEU A 43 1.68 -18.08 16.95
C LEU A 43 2.49 -19.36 17.06
N GLN A 44 2.11 -20.41 16.33
CA GLN A 44 2.85 -21.67 16.30
C GLN A 44 4.26 -21.50 15.73
N SER A 45 4.43 -20.71 14.68
CA SER A 45 5.74 -20.44 14.07
C SER A 45 6.63 -19.61 14.99
N CYS A 46 6.07 -18.60 15.66
CA CYS A 46 6.78 -17.81 16.66
C CYS A 46 7.21 -18.67 17.88
N GLY A 47 6.41 -19.67 18.25
CA GLY A 47 6.76 -20.61 19.30
C GLY A 47 7.91 -21.58 18.94
N LYS A 48 8.11 -21.83 17.63
CA LYS A 48 9.19 -22.71 17.15
C LYS A 48 10.53 -21.98 17.00
N THR A 49 10.51 -20.67 16.75
CA THR A 49 11.72 -19.91 16.42
C THR A 49 11.73 -18.59 17.19
N GLU A 50 12.57 -18.50 18.25
CA GLU A 50 12.63 -17.33 19.14
C GLU A 50 12.93 -16.00 18.44
N THR A 51 13.67 -16.03 17.31
CA THR A 51 14.05 -14.81 16.57
C THR A 51 13.04 -14.38 15.51
N LEU A 52 12.01 -15.19 15.23
CA LEU A 52 11.04 -14.89 14.19
C LEU A 52 10.21 -13.63 14.49
N PRO A 53 9.70 -13.41 15.72
CA PRO A 53 8.94 -12.21 16.04
C PRO A 53 9.71 -10.92 15.76
N ASP A 54 10.97 -10.86 16.17
CA ASP A 54 11.81 -9.66 15.98
C ASP A 54 12.08 -9.39 14.49
N LYS A 55 12.39 -10.43 13.72
CA LYS A 55 12.57 -10.31 12.26
C LYS A 55 11.31 -9.80 11.57
N LEU A 56 10.15 -10.35 11.91
CA LEU A 56 8.87 -9.89 11.33
C LEU A 56 8.57 -8.44 11.71
N LEU A 57 8.78 -8.08 12.98
CA LEU A 57 8.58 -6.72 13.47
C LEU A 57 9.49 -5.71 12.76
N ASP A 58 10.75 -6.02 12.53
CA ASP A 58 11.67 -5.13 11.83
C ASP A 58 11.29 -4.96 10.35
N LYS A 59 10.90 -6.04 9.67
CA LYS A 59 10.38 -5.98 8.30
C LYS A 59 9.07 -5.19 8.22
N LEU A 60 8.13 -5.42 9.14
CA LEU A 60 6.89 -4.65 9.24
C LEU A 60 7.15 -3.17 9.51
N LYS A 61 8.11 -2.82 10.35
CA LYS A 61 8.51 -1.41 10.59
C LYS A 61 9.01 -0.76 9.29
N ALA A 62 9.90 -1.44 8.59
CA ALA A 62 10.46 -0.94 7.33
C ALA A 62 9.35 -0.75 6.27
N ARG A 63 8.46 -1.74 6.11
CA ARG A 63 7.36 -1.66 5.13
C ARG A 63 6.32 -0.61 5.52
N SER A 64 5.91 -0.54 6.78
CA SER A 64 4.95 0.45 7.26
C SER A 64 5.48 1.89 7.19
N ALA A 65 6.79 2.10 7.32
CA ALA A 65 7.40 3.42 7.17
C ALA A 65 7.28 3.96 5.73
N ALA A 66 7.19 3.07 4.75
CA ALA A 66 7.02 3.43 3.35
C ALA A 66 5.55 3.65 2.94
N MET A 67 4.60 3.37 3.84
CA MET A 67 3.16 3.49 3.57
C MET A 67 2.57 4.73 4.21
N PRO A 68 1.77 5.52 3.48
CA PRO A 68 1.14 6.71 4.04
C PRO A 68 0.10 6.33 5.09
N ARG A 69 0.03 7.16 6.14
CA ARG A 69 -1.06 7.10 7.10
C ARG A 69 -2.13 8.08 6.65
N LEU A 70 -3.18 7.57 6.02
CA LEU A 70 -4.27 8.38 5.49
C LEU A 70 -5.40 8.55 6.53
N TYR A 71 -5.05 9.08 7.71
CA TYR A 71 -6.01 9.22 8.83
C TYR A 71 -7.20 10.16 8.52
N ALA A 72 -7.01 11.14 7.63
CA ALA A 72 -8.03 12.17 7.40
C ALA A 72 -9.34 11.63 6.78
N HIS A 73 -9.29 10.49 6.09
CA HIS A 73 -10.43 9.96 5.33
C HIS A 73 -10.81 8.51 5.69
N ARG A 74 -10.36 7.98 6.83
CA ARG A 74 -10.53 6.57 7.21
C ARG A 74 -9.96 5.61 6.15
N GLU A 75 -8.88 6.01 5.54
CA GLU A 75 -8.17 5.23 4.54
C GLU A 75 -6.86 4.72 5.12
N SER A 76 -6.50 3.50 4.85
CA SER A 76 -5.25 2.91 5.29
C SER A 76 -4.67 2.00 4.23
N LEU A 77 -3.37 2.11 4.02
CA LEU A 77 -2.60 1.13 3.27
C LEU A 77 -1.85 0.27 4.27
N LEU A 78 -2.17 -1.02 4.31
CA LEU A 78 -1.64 -1.95 5.32
C LEU A 78 -0.63 -2.90 4.71
N PRO A 79 0.55 -3.09 5.33
CA PRO A 79 1.46 -4.16 4.97
C PRO A 79 0.81 -5.51 5.28
N VAL A 80 1.15 -6.52 4.50
CA VAL A 80 0.57 -7.85 4.59
C VAL A 80 1.64 -8.86 4.98
N LEU A 81 1.28 -9.77 5.88
CA LEU A 81 2.02 -10.99 6.15
C LEU A 81 1.45 -12.12 5.28
N CYS A 82 2.33 -12.84 4.62
CA CYS A 82 2.03 -14.02 3.82
C CYS A 82 2.84 -15.22 4.30
N LEU A 83 2.58 -16.39 3.77
CA LEU A 83 3.44 -17.55 3.95
C LEU A 83 4.39 -17.64 2.76
N GLN A 84 5.67 -17.72 3.04
CA GLN A 84 6.70 -18.04 2.06
C GLN A 84 7.43 -19.29 2.54
N ASP A 85 7.40 -20.35 1.72
CA ASP A 85 7.94 -21.66 2.08
C ASP A 85 7.39 -22.17 3.44
N GLU A 86 6.08 -21.99 3.65
CA GLU A 86 5.35 -22.32 4.88
C GLU A 86 5.74 -21.48 6.13
N GLU A 87 6.63 -20.52 5.99
CA GLU A 87 7.02 -19.62 7.10
C GLU A 87 6.34 -18.24 6.96
N PRO A 88 5.90 -17.63 8.09
CA PRO A 88 5.40 -16.27 8.08
C PRO A 88 6.45 -15.26 7.64
N GLU A 89 6.11 -14.47 6.61
CA GLU A 89 6.98 -13.45 6.05
C GLU A 89 6.18 -12.15 5.81
N VAL A 90 6.85 -11.01 5.88
CA VAL A 90 6.25 -9.76 5.43
C VAL A 90 6.28 -9.72 3.92
N SER A 91 5.10 -9.69 3.29
CA SER A 91 5.01 -9.61 1.84
C SER A 91 5.80 -8.43 1.31
N GLY A 92 6.83 -8.71 0.53
CA GLY A 92 7.55 -7.69 -0.24
C GLY A 92 6.66 -7.09 -1.34
N SER A 93 5.60 -7.81 -1.67
CA SER A 93 4.73 -7.57 -2.81
C SER A 93 3.30 -7.27 -2.36
N GLY A 94 2.89 -6.02 -2.49
CA GLY A 94 1.50 -5.65 -2.29
C GLY A 94 1.16 -5.14 -0.90
N ALA A 95 -0.08 -4.68 -0.80
CA ALA A 95 -0.67 -4.14 0.42
C ALA A 95 -2.18 -4.34 0.39
N LEU A 96 -2.83 -4.20 1.54
CA LEU A 96 -4.28 -4.05 1.65
C LEU A 96 -4.63 -2.59 1.75
N TYR A 97 -5.45 -2.13 0.83
CA TYR A 97 -6.07 -0.82 0.88
C TYR A 97 -7.44 -0.95 1.53
N VAL A 98 -7.66 -0.20 2.60
CA VAL A 98 -8.89 -0.21 3.40
C VAL A 98 -9.48 1.18 3.41
N ARG A 99 -10.77 1.31 3.07
CA ARG A 99 -11.53 2.54 3.17
C ARG A 99 -13.01 2.27 3.46
N GLY A 100 -13.53 2.89 4.54
CA GLY A 100 -14.97 2.95 4.83
C GLY A 100 -15.67 1.60 4.79
N GLY A 101 -14.93 0.53 5.07
CA GLY A 101 -15.43 -0.80 5.03
C GLY A 101 -15.09 -1.62 3.77
N ALA A 102 -14.61 -0.99 2.72
CA ALA A 102 -14.11 -1.69 1.55
C ALA A 102 -12.63 -2.07 1.74
N VAL A 103 -12.31 -3.31 1.42
CA VAL A 103 -10.94 -3.84 1.46
C VAL A 103 -10.55 -4.27 0.05
N GLN A 104 -9.43 -3.78 -0.42
CA GLN A 104 -8.87 -4.13 -1.72
C GLN A 104 -7.43 -4.62 -1.59
N ARG A 105 -7.16 -5.80 -2.12
CA ARG A 105 -5.81 -6.30 -2.28
C ARG A 105 -5.14 -5.62 -3.46
N LEU A 106 -4.00 -4.99 -3.22
CA LEU A 106 -3.13 -4.42 -4.24
C LEU A 106 -1.94 -5.34 -4.48
N THR A 107 -1.61 -5.59 -5.72
CA THR A 107 -0.37 -6.25 -6.12
C THR A 107 0.85 -5.37 -5.78
N GLU A 108 2.06 -5.88 -5.94
CA GLU A 108 3.28 -5.10 -5.73
C GLU A 108 3.30 -3.85 -6.61
N ASN A 109 3.08 -4.02 -7.91
CA ASN A 109 3.07 -2.90 -8.84
C ASN A 109 1.96 -1.89 -8.55
N GLU A 110 0.75 -2.35 -8.20
CA GLU A 110 -0.36 -1.47 -7.82
C GLU A 110 -0.08 -0.72 -6.53
N THR A 111 0.55 -1.37 -5.55
CA THR A 111 0.98 -0.71 -4.30
C THR A 111 2.00 0.38 -4.60
N GLU A 112 3.02 0.09 -5.42
CA GLU A 112 4.03 1.09 -5.79
C GLU A 112 3.41 2.24 -6.62
N ALA A 113 2.43 1.95 -7.49
CA ALA A 113 1.68 2.96 -8.24
C ALA A 113 0.82 3.83 -7.31
N PHE A 114 0.12 3.22 -6.35
CA PHE A 114 -0.63 3.96 -5.33
C PHE A 114 0.27 4.93 -4.56
N LEU A 115 1.43 4.44 -4.08
CA LEU A 115 2.40 5.26 -3.36
C LEU A 115 3.03 6.36 -4.22
N LEU A 116 3.18 6.11 -5.52
CA LEU A 116 3.67 7.09 -6.50
C LEU A 116 2.63 8.19 -6.71
N LEU A 117 1.37 7.82 -6.92
CA LEU A 117 0.25 8.74 -7.16
C LEU A 117 -0.05 9.63 -5.96
N THR A 118 0.07 9.09 -4.75
CA THR A 118 -0.11 9.86 -3.50
C THR A 118 1.10 10.72 -3.12
N GLY A 119 2.13 10.76 -3.96
CA GLY A 119 3.34 11.56 -3.69
C GLY A 119 4.13 11.10 -2.47
N THR A 120 3.91 9.86 -2.02
CA THR A 120 4.63 9.32 -0.87
C THR A 120 6.13 9.27 -1.15
N PRO A 121 6.99 9.89 -0.29
CA PRO A 121 8.42 9.93 -0.52
C PRO A 121 9.05 8.54 -0.61
N GLY A 122 10.08 8.41 -1.42
CA GLY A 122 10.89 7.20 -1.50
C GLY A 122 11.07 6.69 -2.93
N LYS A 123 12.05 5.79 -3.07
CA LYS A 123 12.30 5.08 -4.32
C LYS A 123 11.20 4.05 -4.54
N ARG A 124 10.63 4.03 -5.75
CA ARG A 124 9.63 3.06 -6.18
C ARG A 124 10.24 2.07 -7.16
N THR A 125 9.86 0.82 -7.06
CA THR A 125 10.38 -0.22 -7.94
C THR A 125 9.22 -0.97 -8.57
N PHE A 126 9.21 -1.00 -9.89
CA PHE A 126 8.20 -1.67 -10.69
C PHE A 126 8.80 -2.82 -11.49
N TRP A 127 8.02 -3.86 -11.69
CA TRP A 127 8.30 -4.91 -12.64
C TRP A 127 7.48 -4.67 -13.90
N LEU A 128 8.11 -4.11 -14.93
CA LEU A 128 7.47 -3.74 -16.19
C LEU A 128 8.13 -4.50 -17.34
N GLN A 129 7.32 -5.17 -18.15
CA GLN A 129 7.80 -6.02 -19.26
C GLN A 129 8.89 -7.01 -18.80
N GLY A 130 8.71 -7.63 -17.63
CA GLY A 130 9.68 -8.57 -17.06
C GLY A 130 11.01 -7.95 -16.60
N LYS A 131 11.12 -6.62 -16.59
CA LYS A 131 12.32 -5.90 -16.17
C LYS A 131 12.02 -5.00 -14.97
N ARG A 132 13.02 -4.83 -14.14
CA ARG A 132 12.94 -3.94 -12.97
C ARG A 132 13.21 -2.50 -13.38
N VAL A 133 12.22 -1.64 -13.15
CA VAL A 133 12.32 -0.18 -13.34
C VAL A 133 12.27 0.49 -11.99
N ALA A 134 13.29 1.29 -11.67
CA ALA A 134 13.33 2.00 -10.40
C ALA A 134 13.17 3.51 -10.60
N ILE A 135 12.13 4.07 -10.03
CA ILE A 135 11.81 5.50 -10.06
C ILE A 135 12.27 6.11 -8.74
N ARG A 136 13.13 7.11 -8.82
CA ARG A 136 13.65 7.85 -7.66
C ARG A 136 12.69 8.96 -7.24
N ARG A 137 12.12 9.65 -8.21
CA ARG A 137 11.22 10.80 -8.00
C ARG A 137 10.18 10.82 -9.10
N CYS A 138 8.97 11.15 -8.72
CA CYS A 138 7.88 11.42 -9.66
C CYS A 138 7.13 12.67 -9.21
N THR A 139 6.76 13.49 -10.17
CA THR A 139 5.79 14.58 -9.97
C THR A 139 4.53 14.21 -10.69
N VAL A 140 3.43 14.15 -9.97
CA VAL A 140 2.10 13.87 -10.50
C VAL A 140 1.39 15.21 -10.70
N SER A 141 0.87 15.43 -11.88
CA SER A 141 0.03 16.60 -12.17
C SER A 141 -1.27 16.16 -12.87
N VAL A 142 -2.35 16.81 -12.52
CA VAL A 142 -3.67 16.54 -13.06
C VAL A 142 -4.21 17.79 -13.75
N ALA A 143 -4.68 17.65 -14.98
CA ALA A 143 -5.37 18.70 -15.70
C ALA A 143 -6.80 18.27 -15.98
N LEU A 144 -7.76 19.07 -15.50
CA LEU A 144 -9.19 18.85 -15.77
C LEU A 144 -9.64 19.71 -16.95
N ARG A 145 -10.26 19.07 -17.94
CA ARG A 145 -10.90 19.78 -19.07
C ARG A 145 -12.27 19.17 -19.32
N LYS A 146 -13.32 19.96 -19.05
CA LYS A 146 -14.71 19.48 -19.14
C LYS A 146 -14.90 18.21 -18.27
N GLN A 147 -15.13 17.07 -18.93
CA GLN A 147 -15.34 15.76 -18.27
C GLN A 147 -14.12 14.83 -18.37
N THR A 148 -12.98 15.36 -18.78
CA THR A 148 -11.77 14.56 -18.99
C THR A 148 -10.69 15.01 -18.00
N ALA A 149 -10.19 14.08 -17.20
CA ALA A 149 -8.99 14.26 -16.39
C ALA A 149 -7.78 13.69 -17.15
N THR A 150 -6.75 14.50 -17.30
CA THR A 150 -5.46 14.07 -17.85
C THR A 150 -4.45 13.98 -16.74
N LEU A 151 -3.92 12.79 -16.52
CA LEU A 151 -2.86 12.52 -15.57
C LEU A 151 -1.51 12.57 -16.29
N ARG A 152 -0.58 13.36 -15.76
CA ARG A 152 0.79 13.44 -16.25
C ARG A 152 1.76 13.03 -15.13
N LEU A 153 2.67 12.13 -15.47
CA LEU A 153 3.72 11.63 -14.59
C LEU A 153 5.08 12.05 -15.13
N ASP A 154 5.77 12.93 -14.42
CA ASP A 154 7.15 13.31 -14.72
C ASP A 154 8.07 12.54 -13.78
N CYS A 155 8.65 11.43 -14.28
CA CYS A 155 9.42 10.48 -13.51
C CYS A 155 10.93 10.57 -13.78
N GLN A 156 11.72 10.49 -12.72
CA GLN A 156 13.17 10.36 -12.78
C GLN A 156 13.58 8.96 -12.32
N THR A 157 14.31 8.24 -13.15
CA THR A 157 14.85 6.93 -12.79
C THR A 157 15.95 7.05 -11.73
N ALA A 158 16.16 5.98 -10.98
CA ALA A 158 17.27 5.91 -10.04
C ALA A 158 18.61 5.79 -10.79
N TYR A 159 19.69 6.29 -10.19
CA TYR A 159 21.03 6.16 -10.74
C TYR A 159 21.37 4.70 -11.04
N GLY A 160 22.01 4.48 -12.18
CA GLY A 160 22.41 3.14 -12.63
C GLY A 160 21.27 2.26 -13.14
N THR A 161 20.04 2.81 -13.22
CA THR A 161 18.89 2.11 -13.80
C THR A 161 18.69 2.59 -15.24
N PRO A 162 18.50 1.69 -16.21
CA PRO A 162 18.17 2.08 -17.57
C PRO A 162 16.90 2.94 -17.62
N GLN A 163 16.83 3.85 -18.56
CA GLN A 163 15.58 4.57 -18.84
C GLN A 163 14.54 3.57 -19.35
N PRO A 164 13.29 3.67 -18.89
CA PRO A 164 12.22 2.82 -19.38
C PRO A 164 11.97 3.10 -20.87
N ASP A 165 11.72 2.05 -21.61
CA ASP A 165 11.30 2.14 -23.01
C ASP A 165 9.82 2.55 -23.13
N ALA A 166 9.34 2.78 -24.35
CA ALA A 166 7.96 3.22 -24.59
C ALA A 166 6.92 2.21 -24.08
N ALA A 167 7.18 0.91 -24.22
CA ALA A 167 6.25 -0.12 -23.75
C ALA A 167 6.19 -0.18 -22.21
N GLN A 168 7.32 0.01 -21.53
CA GLN A 168 7.37 0.10 -20.08
C GLN A 168 6.67 1.38 -19.57
N CYS A 169 6.84 2.51 -20.25
CA CYS A 169 6.11 3.74 -19.94
C CYS A 169 4.61 3.55 -20.09
N GLN A 170 4.17 2.95 -21.18
CA GLN A 170 2.74 2.67 -21.42
C GLN A 170 2.18 1.74 -20.32
N GLN A 171 2.90 0.67 -19.97
CA GLN A 171 2.45 -0.24 -18.92
C GLN A 171 2.36 0.48 -17.55
N LEU A 172 3.27 1.39 -17.24
CA LEU A 172 3.19 2.20 -16.02
C LEU A 172 1.99 3.13 -16.03
N GLU A 173 1.70 3.77 -17.16
CA GLU A 173 0.51 4.61 -17.34
C GLU A 173 -0.78 3.82 -17.14
N GLU A 174 -0.90 2.67 -17.78
CA GLU A 174 -2.07 1.77 -17.65
C GLU A 174 -2.25 1.31 -16.19
N LEU A 175 -1.16 0.97 -15.51
CA LEU A 175 -1.16 0.59 -14.10
C LEU A 175 -1.65 1.73 -13.20
N CYS A 176 -1.12 2.93 -13.37
CA CYS A 176 -1.55 4.12 -12.60
C CYS A 176 -3.03 4.45 -12.84
N LEU A 177 -3.48 4.40 -14.09
CA LEU A 177 -4.89 4.61 -14.43
C LEU A 177 -5.78 3.51 -13.84
N GLY A 178 -5.31 2.25 -13.81
CA GLY A 178 -5.99 1.13 -13.18
C GLY A 178 -6.22 1.39 -11.70
N VAL A 179 -5.18 1.81 -10.97
CA VAL A 179 -5.27 2.14 -9.53
C VAL A 179 -6.24 3.30 -9.28
N VAL A 180 -6.16 4.39 -10.07
CA VAL A 180 -7.08 5.53 -9.93
C VAL A 180 -8.54 5.10 -10.14
N ARG A 181 -8.81 4.28 -11.17
CA ARG A 181 -10.16 3.79 -11.46
C ARG A 181 -10.68 2.88 -10.37
N SER A 182 -9.85 1.95 -9.89
CA SER A 182 -10.22 1.02 -8.85
C SER A 182 -10.53 1.74 -7.53
N CYS A 183 -9.68 2.69 -7.12
CA CYS A 183 -9.95 3.55 -5.98
C CYS A 183 -11.22 4.38 -6.16
N GLY A 184 -11.42 4.96 -7.36
CA GLY A 184 -12.62 5.74 -7.68
C GLY A 184 -13.92 4.93 -7.62
N GLN A 185 -13.92 3.66 -8.02
CA GLN A 185 -15.06 2.75 -7.89
C GLN A 185 -15.43 2.49 -6.41
N GLN A 186 -14.48 2.58 -5.52
CA GLN A 186 -14.67 2.48 -4.07
C GLN A 186 -14.99 3.84 -3.42
N GLY A 187 -15.20 4.88 -4.23
CA GLY A 187 -15.50 6.23 -3.76
C GLY A 187 -14.28 7.01 -3.27
N THR A 188 -13.05 6.54 -3.55
CA THR A 188 -11.82 7.26 -3.22
C THR A 188 -11.44 8.22 -4.32
N ASP A 189 -11.34 9.50 -4.00
CA ASP A 189 -10.73 10.50 -4.87
C ASP A 189 -9.22 10.58 -4.62
N LEU A 190 -8.48 9.60 -5.14
CA LEU A 190 -7.03 9.47 -4.92
C LEU A 190 -6.23 10.69 -5.41
N LEU A 191 -6.76 11.41 -6.38
CA LEU A 191 -6.09 12.55 -7.02
C LEU A 191 -6.73 13.89 -6.62
N HIS A 192 -7.63 13.90 -5.63
CA HIS A 192 -8.36 15.10 -5.19
C HIS A 192 -9.07 15.85 -6.32
N LEU A 193 -9.65 15.10 -7.28
CA LEU A 193 -10.31 15.68 -8.45
C LEU A 193 -11.59 16.45 -8.11
N GLN A 194 -12.21 16.15 -6.98
CA GLN A 194 -13.43 16.83 -6.49
C GLN A 194 -13.14 18.18 -5.83
N GLU A 195 -11.87 18.47 -5.51
CA GLU A 195 -11.45 19.71 -4.87
C GLU A 195 -11.04 20.78 -5.90
N HIS A 196 -11.06 20.44 -7.19
CA HIS A 196 -10.69 21.29 -8.33
C HIS A 196 -11.90 21.50 -9.27
#